data_cf9e481cda53c780af47dbba9a6d6d6c
#
_entry.id   cf9e481cda53c780af47dbba9a6d6d6c
#
_cell.length_a   1.000
_cell.length_b   1.000
_cell.length_c   1.000
_cell.angle_alpha   90.00
_cell.angle_beta   90.00
_cell.angle_gamma   90.00
#
_symmetry.space_group_name_H-M   'P 1'
#
loop_
_entity.id
_entity.type
_entity.pdbx_description
1 polymer ?
#
loop_
_entity_poly.entity_id
_entity_poly.type
_entity_poly.pdbx_seq_one_letter_code
_entity_poly.pdbx_strand_id
1 'polypeptide(L)' 'MAKQCIGLDIGSNSVKAVQLRKKGSGWALQAFGMQPLLPQTIVDGTIMDQGAVVDAIKQLWSRLKL' A
#
# COMPACT_ATOMS: atom_id res chain seq x y z
N MET A 1 -24.36 -2.57 2.15
CA MET A 1 -22.97 -3.00 1.94
C MET A 1 -22.01 -1.87 2.32
N ALA A 2 -21.04 -2.14 3.16
CA ALA A 2 -20.10 -1.11 3.58
C ALA A 2 -19.15 -0.80 2.41
N LYS A 3 -18.98 0.47 2.09
CA LYS A 3 -18.02 0.89 1.09
C LYS A 3 -16.64 0.96 1.72
N GLN A 4 -15.66 0.46 1.01
CA GLN A 4 -14.26 0.51 1.40
C GLN A 4 -13.46 1.10 0.26
N CYS A 5 -12.40 1.81 0.62
CA CYS A 5 -11.48 2.38 -0.34
C CYS A 5 -10.07 2.04 0.11
N ILE A 6 -9.28 1.57 -0.83
CA ILE A 6 -7.88 1.23 -0.55
C ILE A 6 -7.01 2.14 -1.39
N GLY A 7 -6.15 2.90 -0.73
CA GLY A 7 -5.15 3.74 -1.37
C GLY A 7 -3.79 3.09 -1.29
N LEU A 8 -3.05 3.15 -2.38
CA LEU A 8 -1.71 2.58 -2.45
C LEU A 8 -0.75 3.68 -2.89
N ASP A 9 0.32 3.85 -2.12
CA ASP A 9 1.36 4.81 -2.42
C ASP A 9 2.70 4.07 -2.56
N ILE A 10 3.28 4.14 -3.74
CA ILE A 10 4.57 3.50 -4.03
C ILE A 10 5.63 4.59 -4.08
N GLY A 11 6.43 4.65 -3.03
CA GLY A 11 7.54 5.58 -2.95
C GLY A 11 8.87 4.91 -3.27
N SER A 12 9.94 5.70 -3.27
CA SER A 12 11.27 5.18 -3.63
C SER A 12 11.82 4.20 -2.59
N ASN A 13 11.35 4.26 -1.35
CA ASN A 13 11.89 3.46 -0.24
C ASN A 13 10.86 2.49 0.34
N SER A 14 9.58 2.64 0.00
CA SER A 14 8.54 1.84 0.63
C SER A 14 7.26 1.87 -0.18
N VAL A 15 6.42 0.88 0.09
CA VAL A 15 5.04 0.85 -0.38
C VAL A 15 4.16 1.05 0.84
N LYS A 16 3.19 1.95 0.73
CA LYS A 16 2.25 2.24 1.81
C LYS A 16 0.84 1.94 1.33
N ALA A 17 0.03 1.39 2.21
CA ALA A 17 -1.37 1.12 1.92
C ALA A 17 -2.23 1.66 3.05
N VAL A 18 -3.36 2.24 2.68
CA VAL A 18 -4.34 2.72 3.62
C VAL A 18 -5.70 2.17 3.22
N GLN A 19 -6.45 1.69 4.18
CA GLN A 19 -7.83 1.25 3.96
C GLN A 19 -8.76 2.16 4.73
N LEU A 20 -9.72 2.73 4.01
CA LEU A 20 -10.75 3.58 4.58
C LEU A 20 -12.09 2.87 4.48
N ARG A 21 -12.91 3.04 5.50
CA ARG A 21 -14.26 2.53 5.52
C ARG A 21 -15.23 3.69 5.63
N LYS A 22 -16.29 3.64 4.86
CA LYS A 22 -17.32 4.69 4.93
C LYS A 22 -18.06 4.58 6.24
N LYS A 23 -18.17 5.71 6.95
CA LYS A 23 -18.86 5.79 8.23
C LYS A 23 -19.69 7.06 8.24
N GLY A 24 -21.02 6.87 8.17
CA GLY A 24 -21.92 8.02 8.06
C GLY A 24 -21.66 8.80 6.78
N SER A 25 -21.44 10.11 6.92
CA SER A 25 -21.13 10.99 5.78
C SER A 25 -19.65 11.15 5.52
N GLY A 26 -18.81 10.48 6.32
CA GLY A 26 -17.35 10.61 6.20
C GLY A 26 -16.67 9.27 6.03
N TRP A 27 -15.35 9.27 6.25
CA TRP A 27 -14.51 8.10 6.13
C TRP A 27 -13.72 7.91 7.41
N ALA A 28 -13.50 6.65 7.79
CA ALA A 28 -12.70 6.30 8.94
C ALA A 28 -11.54 5.44 8.49
N LEU A 29 -10.36 5.65 9.09
CA LEU A 29 -9.19 4.82 8.84
C LEU A 29 -9.44 3.45 9.46
N GLN A 30 -9.37 2.41 8.63
CA GLN A 30 -9.57 1.03 9.08
C GLN A 30 -8.24 0.30 9.22
N ALA A 31 -7.32 0.51 8.29
CA ALA A 31 -6.02 -0.13 8.32
C ALA A 31 -4.98 0.75 7.64
N PHE A 32 -3.75 0.67 8.11
CA PHE A 32 -2.62 1.37 7.53
C PHE A 32 -1.39 0.49 7.69
N GLY A 33 -0.58 0.42 6.65
CA GLY A 33 0.66 -0.31 6.72
C GLY A 33 1.69 0.21 5.75
N MET A 34 2.93 -0.15 6.00
CA MET A 34 4.06 0.21 5.17
C MET A 34 4.97 -1.01 5.04
N GLN A 35 5.44 -1.22 3.83
CA GLN A 35 6.39 -2.29 3.53
C GLN A 35 7.62 -1.65 2.90
N PRO A 36 8.80 -1.76 3.54
CA PRO A 36 10.02 -1.18 2.95
C PRO A 36 10.42 -1.92 1.68
N LEU A 37 11.05 -1.17 0.77
CA LEU A 37 11.65 -1.70 -0.45
C LEU A 37 13.15 -1.69 -0.30
N LEU A 38 13.81 -2.65 -0.94
CA LEU A 38 15.27 -2.67 -1.00
C LEU A 38 15.77 -1.45 -1.78
N PRO A 39 16.99 -0.98 -1.46
CA PRO A 39 17.58 0.14 -2.19
C PRO A 39 17.60 -0.13 -3.70
N GLN A 40 17.40 0.92 -4.48
CA GLN A 40 17.46 0.88 -5.95
C GLN A 40 16.34 0.07 -6.60
N THR A 41 15.29 -0.31 -5.84
CA THR A 41 14.11 -0.92 -6.44
C THR A 41 13.38 0.08 -7.33
N ILE A 42 13.31 1.35 -6.87
CA ILE A 42 12.74 2.44 -7.64
C ILE A 42 13.77 3.55 -7.69
N VAL A 43 14.16 3.96 -8.89
CA VAL A 43 15.15 5.01 -9.10
C VAL A 43 14.54 6.06 -10.02
N ASP A 44 14.53 7.33 -9.57
CA ASP A 44 13.99 8.46 -10.31
C ASP A 44 12.57 8.21 -10.81
N GLY A 45 11.74 7.59 -9.95
CA GLY A 45 10.36 7.30 -10.29
C GLY A 45 10.16 6.10 -11.20
N THR A 46 11.24 5.41 -11.58
CA THR A 46 11.18 4.23 -12.44
C THR A 46 11.32 2.97 -11.61
N ILE A 47 10.41 2.03 -11.78
CA ILE A 47 10.50 0.74 -11.09
C ILE A 47 11.57 -0.11 -11.78
N MET A 48 12.66 -0.37 -11.06
CA MET A 48 13.78 -1.14 -11.59
C MET A 48 13.60 -2.63 -11.34
N ASP A 49 12.85 -3.01 -10.30
CA ASP A 49 12.58 -4.41 -9.96
C ASP A 49 11.09 -4.57 -9.66
N GLN A 50 10.34 -4.95 -10.69
CA GLN A 50 8.89 -5.13 -10.56
C GLN A 50 8.55 -6.28 -9.62
N GLY A 51 9.34 -7.35 -9.61
CA GLY A 51 9.10 -8.46 -8.72
C GLY A 51 9.17 -8.07 -7.26
N ALA A 52 10.16 -7.22 -6.91
CA ALA A 52 10.28 -6.74 -5.54
C ALA A 52 9.09 -5.89 -5.12
N VAL A 53 8.58 -5.04 -6.03
CA VAL A 53 7.41 -4.22 -5.73
C VAL A 53 6.17 -5.09 -5.56
N VAL A 54 5.97 -6.07 -6.45
CA VAL A 54 4.83 -6.98 -6.36
C VAL A 54 4.87 -7.76 -5.04
N ASP A 55 6.04 -8.27 -4.67
CA ASP A 55 6.18 -9.03 -3.43
C ASP A 55 5.89 -8.15 -2.21
N ALA A 56 6.37 -6.91 -2.22
CA ALA A 56 6.10 -5.97 -1.14
C ALA A 56 4.60 -5.69 -1.01
N ILE A 57 3.91 -5.50 -2.12
CA ILE A 57 2.47 -5.28 -2.12
C ILE A 57 1.75 -6.52 -1.58
N LYS A 58 2.15 -7.71 -2.02
CA LYS A 58 1.53 -8.96 -1.55
C LYS A 58 1.71 -9.14 -0.04
N GLN A 59 2.90 -8.88 0.47
CA GLN A 59 3.18 -8.98 1.90
C GLN A 59 2.35 -7.98 2.69
N LEU A 60 2.26 -6.75 2.19
CA LEU A 60 1.48 -5.71 2.83
C LEU A 60 -0.01 -6.06 2.84
N TRP A 61 -0.52 -6.55 1.71
CA TRP A 61 -1.93 -6.95 1.58
C TRP A 61 -2.29 -8.06 2.55
N SER A 62 -1.42 -9.07 2.63
CA SER A 62 -1.61 -10.19 3.54
C SER A 62 -1.57 -9.75 5.01
N ARG A 63 -0.59 -8.90 5.35
CA ARG A 63 -0.42 -8.45 6.74
C ARG A 63 -1.60 -7.62 7.21
N LEU A 64 -2.15 -6.78 6.33
CA LEU A 64 -3.28 -5.94 6.65
C LEU A 64 -4.63 -6.64 6.45
N LYS A 65 -4.62 -7.86 5.91
CA LYS A 65 -5.82 -8.65 5.63
C LYS A 65 -6.77 -7.93 4.67
N LEU A 66 -6.21 -7.34 3.65
CA LEU A 66 -6.98 -6.63 2.65
C LEU A 66 -7.58 -7.56 1.60
#